data_4f6b1f98edae46813784ad9e32b9788b
#
_entry.id   4f6b1f98edae46813784ad9e32b9788b
#
_cell.length_a   1.000
_cell.length_b   1.000
_cell.length_c   1.000
_cell.angle_alpha   90.00
_cell.angle_beta   90.00
_cell.angle_gamma   90.00
#
_symmetry.space_group_name_H-M   'P 1'
#
loop_
_entity.id
_entity.type
_entity.pdbx_description
1 polymer ?
#
loop_
_entity_poly.entity_id
_entity_poly.type
_entity_poly.pdbx_seq_one_letter_code
_entity_poly.pdbx_strand_id
1 'polypeptide(L)'
;NNKVGAMVQLFCETDFVGRNEEFKELARDLAMHITASNPEYLHPEDVSVARIKEEREIWKEQLLNQGKKEAMTNKILAGKEKKFREEISLLSQPFVKNPEITVKELVAEKIGKIGENIQVGKFMRFEI
;
A
#
# COMPACT_ATOMS: atom_id res chain seq x y z
N ASN A 1 20.80 4.21 -6.90
CA ASN A 1 21.15 3.51 -8.13
C ASN A 1 20.05 3.73 -9.17
N ASN A 2 20.36 3.65 -10.44
CA ASN A 2 19.43 3.92 -11.53
C ASN A 2 18.68 2.66 -12.02
N LYS A 3 18.43 1.71 -11.12
CA LYS A 3 17.82 0.42 -11.46
C LYS A 3 16.34 0.32 -11.19
N VAL A 4 15.81 1.23 -10.36
CA VAL A 4 14.39 1.23 -9.98
C VAL A 4 13.81 2.61 -10.20
N GLY A 5 12.65 2.68 -10.82
CA GLY A 5 11.90 3.91 -11.01
C GLY A 5 10.44 3.71 -10.64
N ALA A 6 9.80 4.77 -10.21
CA ALA A 6 8.37 4.76 -9.89
C ALA A 6 7.69 6.03 -10.38
N MET A 7 6.43 5.89 -10.72
CA MET A 7 5.58 6.98 -11.18
C MET A 7 4.24 6.87 -10.45
N VAL A 8 3.74 7.97 -9.93
CA VAL A 8 2.49 8.00 -9.20
C VAL A 8 1.60 9.13 -9.72
N GLN A 9 0.32 8.85 -9.86
CA GLN A 9 -0.71 9.82 -10.24
C GLN A 9 -1.34 10.35 -8.96
N LEU A 10 -1.29 11.67 -8.78
CA LEU A 10 -1.84 12.33 -7.60
C LEU A 10 -2.81 13.43 -8.05
N PHE A 11 -4.05 13.34 -7.56
CA PHE A 11 -5.12 14.28 -7.92
C PHE A 11 -5.33 15.31 -6.83
N CYS A 12 -5.67 16.53 -7.24
CA CYS A 12 -6.12 17.62 -6.37
C CYS A 12 -7.30 18.33 -7.04
N GLU A 13 -7.91 19.30 -6.37
CA GLU A 13 -9.09 19.99 -6.90
C GLU A 13 -8.78 21.19 -7.80
N THR A 14 -7.64 21.88 -7.55
CA THR A 14 -7.29 23.10 -8.29
C THR A 14 -5.84 23.09 -8.78
N ASP A 15 -5.57 23.88 -9.80
CA ASP A 15 -4.22 24.10 -10.32
C ASP A 15 -3.30 24.77 -9.29
N PHE A 16 -3.87 25.55 -8.38
CA PHE A 16 -3.11 26.22 -7.32
C PHE A 16 -2.44 25.19 -6.42
N VAL A 17 -3.20 24.17 -6.00
CA VAL A 17 -2.66 23.07 -5.19
C VAL A 17 -1.68 22.24 -6.01
N GLY A 18 -1.98 21.95 -7.26
CA GLY A 18 -1.07 21.22 -8.15
C GLY A 18 0.30 21.85 -8.29
N ARG A 19 0.42 23.17 -8.09
CA ARG A 19 1.68 23.93 -8.13
C ARG A 19 2.31 24.14 -6.75
N ASN A 20 1.60 23.78 -5.69
CA ASN A 20 2.04 23.93 -4.31
C ASN A 20 3.22 23.00 -4.02
N GLU A 21 4.23 23.52 -3.32
CA GLU A 21 5.43 22.72 -2.98
C GLU A 21 5.12 21.54 -2.07
N GLU A 22 4.19 21.67 -1.14
CA GLU A 22 3.80 20.57 -0.27
C GLU A 22 3.12 19.42 -1.05
N PHE A 23 2.31 19.78 -2.06
CA PHE A 23 1.70 18.79 -2.95
C PHE A 23 2.76 18.05 -3.77
N LYS A 24 3.70 18.80 -4.32
CA LYS A 24 4.82 18.22 -5.09
C LYS A 24 5.72 17.35 -4.22
N GLU A 25 5.96 17.77 -2.98
CA GLU A 25 6.72 16.99 -2.01
C GLU A 25 6.01 15.67 -1.69
N LEU A 26 4.69 15.72 -1.48
CA LEU A 26 3.90 14.51 -1.28
C LEU A 26 4.04 13.55 -2.47
N ALA A 27 3.96 14.07 -3.68
CA ALA A 27 4.14 13.25 -4.89
C ALA A 27 5.52 12.58 -4.93
N ARG A 28 6.58 13.33 -4.62
CA ARG A 28 7.94 12.80 -4.56
C ARG A 28 8.08 11.73 -3.47
N ASP A 29 7.51 11.99 -2.29
CA ASP A 29 7.55 11.05 -1.16
C ASP A 29 6.81 9.75 -1.47
N LEU A 30 5.67 9.84 -2.16
CA LEU A 30 4.92 8.65 -2.58
C LEU A 30 5.68 7.84 -3.63
N ALA A 31 6.29 8.51 -4.61
CA ALA A 31 7.10 7.84 -5.62
C ALA A 31 8.30 7.12 -4.98
N MET A 32 8.94 7.76 -4.01
CA MET A 32 10.04 7.15 -3.26
C MET A 32 9.56 5.95 -2.44
N HIS A 33 8.42 6.08 -1.77
CA HIS A 33 7.82 4.98 -1.01
C HIS A 33 7.51 3.78 -1.90
N ILE A 34 6.91 4.02 -3.07
CA ILE A 34 6.59 2.97 -4.04
C ILE A 34 7.88 2.26 -4.49
N THR A 35 8.94 3.02 -4.74
CA THR A 35 10.25 2.47 -5.11
C THR A 35 10.79 1.54 -4.02
N ALA A 36 10.70 1.97 -2.75
CA ALA A 36 11.23 1.23 -1.61
C ALA A 36 10.38 0.04 -1.18
N SER A 37 9.06 0.17 -1.19
CA SER A 37 8.14 -0.79 -0.60
C SER A 37 7.40 -1.68 -1.60
N ASN A 38 7.49 -1.37 -2.88
CA ASN A 38 6.91 -2.17 -3.97
C ASN A 38 5.45 -2.61 -3.74
N PRO A 39 4.52 -1.69 -3.48
CA PRO A 39 3.12 -2.07 -3.34
C PRO A 39 2.56 -2.60 -4.67
N GLU A 40 1.69 -3.60 -4.59
CA GLU A 40 1.08 -4.20 -5.78
C GLU A 40 -0.33 -3.65 -6.05
N TYR A 41 -1.00 -3.11 -5.03
CA TYR A 41 -2.36 -2.58 -5.11
C TYR A 41 -2.46 -1.24 -4.40
N LEU A 42 -3.52 -0.48 -4.67
CA LEU A 42 -3.78 0.79 -3.98
C LEU A 42 -4.43 0.56 -2.63
N HIS A 43 -5.52 -0.20 -2.60
CA HIS A 43 -6.29 -0.52 -1.38
C HIS A 43 -6.21 -2.00 -1.04
N PRO A 44 -6.28 -2.39 0.25
CA PRO A 44 -6.35 -3.80 0.63
C PRO A 44 -7.51 -4.56 -0.04
N GLU A 45 -8.64 -3.91 -0.24
CA GLU A 45 -9.84 -4.48 -0.89
C GLU A 45 -9.61 -4.81 -2.36
N ASP A 46 -8.63 -4.16 -2.99
CA ASP A 46 -8.34 -4.34 -4.42
C ASP A 46 -7.56 -5.62 -4.71
N VAL A 47 -6.97 -6.25 -3.69
CA VAL A 47 -6.19 -7.48 -3.87
C VAL A 47 -7.11 -8.57 -4.43
N SER A 48 -6.72 -9.13 -5.59
CA SER A 48 -7.57 -10.09 -6.31
C SER A 48 -7.81 -11.37 -5.50
N VAL A 49 -8.98 -11.97 -5.71
CA VAL A 49 -9.34 -13.26 -5.10
C VAL A 49 -8.31 -14.34 -5.49
N ALA A 50 -7.86 -14.34 -6.73
CA ALA A 50 -6.86 -15.29 -7.22
C ALA A 50 -5.54 -15.16 -6.46
N ARG A 51 -5.09 -13.93 -6.22
CA ARG A 51 -3.86 -13.65 -5.47
C ARG A 51 -3.96 -14.16 -4.03
N ILE A 52 -5.08 -13.91 -3.38
CA ILE A 52 -5.36 -14.37 -2.01
C ILE A 52 -5.44 -15.91 -1.96
N LYS A 53 -6.09 -16.52 -2.95
CA LYS A 53 -6.24 -17.98 -3.00
C LYS A 53 -4.88 -18.68 -3.08
N GLU A 54 -3.96 -18.18 -3.89
CA GLU A 54 -2.59 -18.71 -3.98
C GLU A 54 -1.89 -18.67 -2.63
N GLU A 55 -1.97 -17.54 -1.94
CA GLU A 55 -1.34 -17.38 -0.63
C GLU A 55 -2.00 -18.25 0.44
N ARG A 56 -3.33 -18.38 0.43
CA ARG A 56 -4.06 -19.22 1.38
C ARG A 56 -3.64 -20.68 1.28
N GLU A 57 -3.41 -21.19 0.09
CA GLU A 57 -2.93 -22.57 -0.09
C GLU A 57 -1.56 -22.78 0.57
N ILE A 58 -0.67 -21.81 0.42
CA ILE A 58 0.65 -21.84 1.05
C ILE A 58 0.52 -21.82 2.58
N TRP A 59 -0.30 -20.90 3.11
CA TRP A 59 -0.51 -20.78 4.56
C TRP A 59 -1.16 -22.04 5.16
N LYS A 60 -2.12 -22.63 4.46
CA LYS A 60 -2.78 -23.87 4.86
C LYS A 60 -1.77 -25.00 5.03
N GLU A 61 -0.92 -25.19 4.04
CA GLU A 61 0.13 -26.19 4.06
C GLU A 61 1.09 -25.99 5.22
N GLN A 62 1.51 -24.74 5.44
CA GLN A 62 2.38 -24.39 6.57
C GLN A 62 1.73 -24.71 7.92
N LEU A 63 0.45 -24.39 8.08
CA LEU A 63 -0.29 -24.66 9.31
C LEU A 63 -0.48 -26.15 9.56
N LEU A 64 -0.74 -26.94 8.54
CA LEU A 64 -0.84 -28.40 8.63
C LEU A 64 0.51 -29.00 9.07
N ASN A 65 1.61 -28.51 8.51
CA ASN A 65 2.96 -28.95 8.88
C ASN A 65 3.32 -28.59 10.33
N GLN A 66 2.70 -27.55 10.88
CA GLN A 66 2.87 -27.15 12.28
C GLN A 66 1.93 -27.90 13.23
N GLY A 67 1.08 -28.80 12.72
CA GLY A 67 0.15 -29.57 13.54
C GLY A 67 -1.01 -28.79 14.11
N LYS A 68 -1.39 -27.66 13.52
CA LYS A 68 -2.52 -26.84 13.97
C LYS A 68 -3.86 -27.52 13.68
N LYS A 69 -4.78 -27.42 14.64
CA LYS A 69 -6.14 -27.96 14.51
C LYS A 69 -6.94 -27.18 13.46
N GLU A 70 -7.78 -27.86 12.71
CA GLU A 70 -8.58 -27.29 11.64
C GLU A 70 -9.48 -26.13 12.10
N ALA A 71 -10.09 -26.23 13.29
CA ALA A 71 -10.94 -25.19 13.85
C ALA A 71 -10.18 -23.88 14.09
N MET A 72 -8.90 -23.97 14.47
CA MET A 72 -8.04 -22.79 14.67
C MET A 72 -7.50 -22.23 13.36
N THR A 73 -7.36 -23.10 12.36
CA THR A 73 -6.80 -22.77 11.06
C THR A 73 -7.60 -21.66 10.35
N ASN A 74 -8.93 -21.73 10.36
CA ASN A 74 -9.78 -20.76 9.69
C ASN A 74 -9.60 -19.35 10.27
N LYS A 75 -9.52 -19.24 11.58
CA LYS A 75 -9.30 -17.96 12.27
C LYS A 75 -7.91 -17.39 11.96
N ILE A 76 -6.91 -18.25 11.97
CA ILE A 76 -5.51 -17.86 11.64
C ILE A 76 -5.43 -17.40 10.19
N LEU A 77 -6.08 -18.11 9.25
CA LEU A 77 -6.09 -17.75 7.83
C LEU A 77 -6.76 -16.41 7.59
N ALA A 78 -7.86 -16.11 8.28
CA ALA A 78 -8.54 -14.81 8.16
C ALA A 78 -7.62 -13.66 8.61
N GLY A 79 -6.89 -13.85 9.71
CA GLY A 79 -5.92 -12.87 10.21
C GLY A 79 -4.74 -12.68 9.26
N LYS A 80 -4.23 -13.78 8.70
CA LYS A 80 -3.14 -13.74 7.72
C LYS A 80 -3.56 -13.05 6.43
N GLU A 81 -4.79 -13.28 5.96
CA GLU A 81 -5.32 -12.63 4.76
C GLU A 81 -5.39 -11.13 4.95
N LYS A 82 -5.96 -10.68 6.07
CA LYS A 82 -6.06 -9.26 6.40
C LYS A 82 -4.69 -8.58 6.39
N LYS A 83 -3.74 -9.19 7.09
CA LYS A 83 -2.36 -8.69 7.19
C LYS A 83 -1.68 -8.65 5.83
N PHE A 84 -1.82 -9.69 5.03
CA PHE A 84 -1.24 -9.78 3.70
C PHE A 84 -1.78 -8.70 2.77
N ARG A 85 -3.12 -8.50 2.75
CA ARG A 85 -3.75 -7.43 1.97
C ARG A 85 -3.18 -6.06 2.32
N GLU A 86 -3.00 -5.79 3.61
CA GLU A 86 -2.44 -4.53 4.10
C GLU A 86 -0.97 -4.36 3.70
N GLU A 87 -0.18 -5.43 3.77
CA GLU A 87 1.25 -5.40 3.46
C GLU A 87 1.56 -5.09 2.01
N ILE A 88 0.71 -5.51 1.06
CA ILE A 88 0.94 -5.31 -0.37
C ILE A 88 0.14 -4.15 -0.97
N SER A 89 -0.57 -3.38 -0.16
CA SER A 89 -1.39 -2.27 -0.63
C SER A 89 -0.83 -0.93 -0.17
N LEU A 90 -0.66 -0.01 -1.13
CA LEU A 90 0.01 1.27 -0.91
C LEU A 90 -0.52 2.04 0.29
N LEU A 91 -1.85 2.23 0.37
CA LEU A 91 -2.44 3.10 1.39
C LEU A 91 -2.34 2.56 2.81
N SER A 92 -2.23 1.24 2.97
CA SER A 92 -2.11 0.59 4.28
C SER A 92 -0.67 0.32 4.71
N GLN A 93 0.30 0.53 3.83
CA GLN A 93 1.71 0.32 4.18
C GLN A 93 2.21 1.41 5.13
N PRO A 94 3.07 1.06 6.11
CA PRO A 94 3.76 2.08 6.90
C PRO A 94 4.60 2.96 5.98
N PHE A 95 4.49 4.28 6.14
CA PHE A 95 5.23 5.22 5.30
C PHE A 95 6.74 5.09 5.54
N VAL A 96 7.50 4.97 4.46
CA VAL A 96 8.94 4.68 4.52
C VAL A 96 9.74 5.74 5.30
N LYS A 97 9.37 7.00 5.21
CA LYS A 97 10.03 8.10 5.94
C LYS A 97 9.57 8.21 7.39
N ASN A 98 8.40 7.70 7.72
CA ASN A 98 7.84 7.71 9.08
C ASN A 98 6.93 6.49 9.26
N PRO A 99 7.49 5.35 9.69
CA PRO A 99 6.72 4.10 9.82
C PRO A 99 5.64 4.12 10.91
N GLU A 100 5.55 5.16 11.71
CA GLU A 100 4.51 5.31 12.72
C GLU A 100 3.14 5.63 12.10
N ILE A 101 3.12 6.13 10.86
CA ILE A 101 1.89 6.41 10.13
C ILE A 101 1.82 5.58 8.86
N THR A 102 0.60 5.32 8.38
CA THR A 102 0.39 4.69 7.08
C THR A 102 0.43 5.75 5.98
N VAL A 103 0.59 5.31 4.74
CA VAL A 103 0.49 6.21 3.57
C VAL A 103 -0.89 6.90 3.54
N LYS A 104 -1.96 6.19 3.88
CA LYS A 104 -3.31 6.74 3.97
C LYS A 104 -3.37 7.90 4.98
N GLU A 105 -2.77 7.72 6.15
CA GLU A 105 -2.71 8.75 7.18
C GLU A 105 -1.87 9.95 6.72
N LEU A 106 -0.79 9.72 5.99
CA LEU A 106 0.03 10.79 5.41
C LEU A 106 -0.81 11.63 4.45
N VAL A 107 -1.56 11.00 3.56
CA VAL A 107 -2.43 11.72 2.60
C VAL A 107 -3.51 12.51 3.34
N ALA A 108 -4.14 11.92 4.36
CA ALA A 108 -5.14 12.58 5.19
C ALA A 108 -4.57 13.82 5.90
N GLU A 109 -3.35 13.72 6.41
CA GLU A 109 -2.65 14.83 7.04
C GLU A 109 -2.42 15.99 6.05
N LYS A 110 -2.01 15.68 4.83
CA LYS A 110 -1.80 16.69 3.78
C LYS A 110 -3.11 17.32 3.32
N ILE A 111 -4.20 16.56 3.24
CA ILE A 111 -5.54 17.09 2.96
C ILE A 111 -5.92 18.12 4.02
N GLY A 112 -5.73 17.79 5.30
CA GLY A 112 -6.03 18.70 6.39
C GLY A 112 -5.19 19.98 6.36
N LYS A 113 -3.92 19.86 5.98
CA LYS A 113 -2.98 20.98 5.94
C LYS A 113 -3.20 21.89 4.73
N ILE A 114 -3.43 21.30 3.56
CA ILE A 114 -3.59 22.03 2.30
C ILE A 114 -5.02 22.58 2.14
N GLY A 115 -6.01 21.87 2.70
CA GLY A 115 -7.41 22.29 2.67
C GLY A 115 -8.17 21.86 1.41
N GLU A 116 -7.60 21.00 0.59
CA GLU A 116 -8.25 20.41 -0.58
C GLU A 116 -8.17 18.90 -0.57
N ASN A 117 -9.14 18.24 -1.19
CA ASN A 117 -9.10 16.80 -1.34
C ASN A 117 -7.93 16.39 -2.25
N ILE A 118 -7.23 15.36 -1.84
CA ILE A 118 -6.12 14.75 -2.57
C ILE A 118 -6.40 13.25 -2.67
N GLN A 119 -6.24 12.71 -3.86
CA GLN A 119 -6.42 11.27 -4.09
C GLN A 119 -5.24 10.69 -4.84
N VAL A 120 -4.81 9.51 -4.43
CA VAL A 120 -3.82 8.72 -5.15
C VAL A 120 -4.54 7.93 -6.22
N GLY A 121 -4.08 8.05 -7.44
CA GLY A 121 -4.61 7.28 -8.57
C GLY A 121 -3.73 6.09 -8.91
N LYS A 122 -3.40 5.95 -10.18
CA LYS A 122 -2.56 4.86 -10.67
C LYS A 122 -1.10 5.08 -10.31
N PHE A 123 -0.37 4.00 -10.13
CA PHE A 123 1.08 4.05 -9.94
C PHE A 123 1.74 2.88 -10.65
N MET A 124 3.01 3.04 -10.96
CA MET A 124 3.82 2.02 -11.63
C MET A 124 5.22 2.01 -11.03
N ARG A 125 5.80 0.83 -10.95
CA ARG A 125 7.18 0.63 -10.52
C ARG A 125 7.89 -0.21 -11.56
N PHE A 126 9.07 0.23 -11.96
CA PHE A 126 9.93 -0.48 -12.90
C PHE A 126 11.25 -0.82 -12.23
N GLU A 127 11.73 -2.02 -12.50
CA GLU A 127 13.02 -2.49 -12.03
C GLU A 127 13.76 -3.17 -13.19
N ILE A 128 15.01 -2.86 -13.32
CA ILE A 128 15.89 -3.47 -14.33
C ILE A 128 16.52 -4.75 -13.79
#